data_059a2e13ef84d2be62b9af52ca0a4804
#
_entry.id   059a2e13ef84d2be62b9af52ca0a4804
#
_cell.length_a   1.000
_cell.length_b   1.000
_cell.length_c   1.000
_cell.angle_alpha   90.00
_cell.angle_beta   90.00
_cell.angle_gamma   90.00
#
_symmetry.space_group_name_H-M   'P 1'
#
loop_
_entity.id
_entity.type
_entity.pdbx_description
1 polymer ?
#
loop_
_entity_poly.entity_id
_entity_poly.type
_entity_poly.pdbx_seq_one_letter_code
_entity_poly.pdbx_strand_id
1 'polypeptide(L)'
;MRTVQSKSILLIVASLAIALLMIGSVEGQNLPRAVAIGSNPPGSVFYALASGLAKVVSEATPVQMAVQPYAGTSTFMPLLNNGELDFGMNNFVDMALAYQGPERLKISGRNPFPHIPNVRLVMRGAPFLVGLLTRKDSPIKTIHDVKGKRLTGEYPAQLAVWYNMFGALASAGLTWKDVKVVPVPGANEGVDALVQGRVDVTQHALNSAKIREADSSVGVRHFSIDCSPEGEKRLRQAVPGYYPRVVKAGTALAVVEDTCFVAYDICLTSHRAAPDALVAAVIKAVWDNIEKLPPFHPAFKEWTRERVVDPDVTIPYHPGAISFYKEQKLWSTKMDEAQKRLLALNP
;
A
#
# COMPACT_ATOMS: atom_id res chain seq x y z
N MET A 1 71.50 32.04 3.60
CA MET A 1 70.05 32.31 3.43
C MET A 1 69.33 31.44 2.36
N ARG A 2 69.87 30.35 1.84
CA ARG A 2 69.23 29.49 0.81
C ARG A 2 68.57 28.19 1.33
N THR A 3 68.78 27.82 2.60
CA THR A 3 68.29 26.57 3.14
C THR A 3 66.93 26.60 3.88
N VAL A 4 66.42 27.80 4.18
CA VAL A 4 65.13 27.99 4.88
C VAL A 4 63.93 27.97 3.90
N GLN A 5 64.12 28.50 2.67
CA GLN A 5 63.05 28.55 1.67
C GLN A 5 62.65 27.16 1.11
N SER A 6 63.60 26.23 1.05
CA SER A 6 63.35 24.87 0.53
C SER A 6 62.45 23.99 1.47
N LYS A 7 62.60 24.16 2.81
CA LYS A 7 61.78 23.43 3.77
C LYS A 7 60.32 23.89 3.85
N SER A 8 60.09 25.19 3.64
CA SER A 8 58.73 25.76 3.65
C SER A 8 57.91 25.37 2.38
N ILE A 9 58.55 25.24 1.25
CA ILE A 9 57.92 24.81 0.00
C ILE A 9 57.55 23.30 0.09
N LEU A 10 58.42 22.47 0.70
CA LEU A 10 58.16 21.06 0.86
C LEU A 10 56.99 20.76 1.84
N LEU A 11 56.84 21.59 2.88
CA LEU A 11 55.69 21.50 3.81
C LEU A 11 54.37 21.94 3.19
N ILE A 12 54.37 22.94 2.34
CA ILE A 12 53.14 23.42 1.62
C ILE A 12 52.70 22.37 0.59
N VAL A 13 53.62 21.74 -0.14
CA VAL A 13 53.30 20.72 -1.13
C VAL A 13 52.80 19.43 -0.43
N ALA A 14 53.39 19.05 0.73
CA ALA A 14 52.91 17.93 1.52
C ALA A 14 51.50 18.19 2.08
N SER A 15 51.20 19.41 2.55
CA SER A 15 49.88 19.79 3.04
C SER A 15 48.80 19.78 1.96
N LEU A 16 49.17 20.23 0.73
CA LEU A 16 48.25 20.17 -0.43
C LEU A 16 47.98 18.72 -0.88
N ALA A 17 49.00 17.85 -0.86
CA ALA A 17 48.85 16.42 -1.19
C ALA A 17 47.97 15.67 -0.20
N ILE A 18 48.05 15.99 1.12
CA ILE A 18 47.21 15.41 2.16
C ILE A 18 45.76 15.93 2.05
N ALA A 19 45.56 17.20 1.66
CA ALA A 19 44.22 17.75 1.42
C ALA A 19 43.54 17.14 0.18
N LEU A 20 44.30 16.79 -0.87
CA LEU A 20 43.75 16.06 -2.03
C LEU A 20 43.42 14.58 -1.74
N LEU A 21 44.12 13.96 -0.79
CA LEU A 21 43.81 12.58 -0.37
C LEU A 21 42.58 12.46 0.55
N MET A 22 42.08 13.57 1.09
CA MET A 22 40.88 13.68 1.90
C MET A 22 39.60 13.96 1.07
N ILE A 23 39.72 14.09 -0.25
CA ILE A 23 38.56 13.97 -1.12
C ILE A 23 38.26 12.48 -1.17
N GLY A 24 37.71 11.98 -0.05
CA GLY A 24 37.18 10.63 0.05
C GLY A 24 36.34 10.36 -1.17
N SER A 25 36.68 9.33 -1.91
CA SER A 25 35.81 8.77 -2.94
C SER A 25 34.42 8.68 -2.33
N VAL A 26 33.50 9.54 -2.71
CA VAL A 26 32.09 9.22 -2.62
C VAL A 26 31.97 7.98 -3.51
N GLU A 27 32.11 6.78 -2.89
CA GLU A 27 31.70 5.56 -3.56
C GLU A 27 30.26 5.80 -3.97
N GLY A 28 30.08 6.12 -5.23
CA GLY A 28 28.77 6.14 -5.84
C GLY A 28 28.24 4.74 -5.64
N GLN A 29 27.35 4.55 -4.64
CA GLN A 29 26.74 3.27 -4.36
C GLN A 29 26.13 2.80 -5.67
N ASN A 30 26.71 1.74 -6.27
CA ASN A 30 26.24 1.18 -7.52
C ASN A 30 24.83 0.67 -7.31
N LEU A 31 23.84 1.44 -7.77
CA LEU A 31 22.46 1.00 -7.76
C LEU A 31 22.31 -0.26 -8.61
N PRO A 32 21.47 -1.22 -8.24
CA PRO A 32 21.19 -2.38 -9.08
C PRO A 32 20.57 -1.92 -10.42
N ARG A 33 20.89 -2.63 -11.50
CA ARG A 33 20.35 -2.29 -12.82
C ARG A 33 18.86 -2.60 -12.96
N ALA A 34 18.38 -3.57 -12.22
CA ALA A 34 17.00 -4.02 -12.27
C ALA A 34 16.50 -4.37 -10.86
N VAL A 35 15.24 -4.06 -10.59
CA VAL A 35 14.51 -4.40 -9.37
C VAL A 35 13.08 -4.81 -9.72
N ALA A 36 12.45 -5.57 -8.84
CA ALA A 36 11.06 -5.99 -8.99
C ALA A 36 10.15 -5.37 -7.93
N ILE A 37 8.93 -5.01 -8.34
CA ILE A 37 7.85 -4.61 -7.43
C ILE A 37 6.70 -5.61 -7.50
N GLY A 38 6.43 -6.31 -6.40
CA GLY A 38 5.30 -7.22 -6.27
C GLY A 38 3.97 -6.46 -6.18
N SER A 39 2.96 -7.01 -6.85
CA SER A 39 1.62 -6.41 -6.90
C SER A 39 0.54 -7.47 -7.00
N ASN A 40 -0.71 -7.06 -6.85
CA ASN A 40 -1.90 -7.86 -7.12
C ASN A 40 -2.09 -8.07 -8.64
N PRO A 41 -3.04 -8.91 -9.08
CA PRO A 41 -3.24 -9.22 -10.49
C PRO A 41 -3.54 -8.00 -11.35
N PRO A 42 -3.27 -8.07 -12.68
CA PRO A 42 -3.76 -7.09 -13.65
C PRO A 42 -5.27 -6.82 -13.47
N GLY A 43 -5.68 -5.59 -13.72
CA GLY A 43 -7.07 -5.13 -13.46
C GLY A 43 -7.32 -4.63 -12.05
N SER A 44 -6.44 -4.89 -11.09
CA SER A 44 -6.50 -4.32 -9.74
C SER A 44 -5.91 -2.90 -9.68
N VAL A 45 -6.34 -2.13 -8.67
CA VAL A 45 -5.76 -0.80 -8.41
C VAL A 45 -4.27 -0.91 -8.03
N PHE A 46 -3.90 -1.92 -7.22
CA PHE A 46 -2.50 -2.15 -6.83
C PHE A 46 -1.58 -2.34 -8.03
N TYR A 47 -2.04 -3.10 -9.06
CA TYR A 47 -1.29 -3.27 -10.30
C TYR A 47 -1.11 -1.96 -11.06
N ALA A 48 -2.16 -1.15 -11.17
CA ALA A 48 -2.09 0.15 -11.83
C ALA A 48 -1.13 1.11 -11.11
N LEU A 49 -1.16 1.12 -9.77
CA LEU A 49 -0.26 1.95 -8.96
C LEU A 49 1.19 1.45 -9.05
N ALA A 50 1.43 0.14 -8.96
CA ALA A 50 2.76 -0.44 -9.13
C ALA A 50 3.34 -0.10 -10.51
N SER A 51 2.50 -0.17 -11.57
CA SER A 51 2.90 0.17 -12.94
C SER A 51 3.29 1.64 -13.09
N GLY A 52 2.53 2.55 -12.46
CA GLY A 52 2.84 3.98 -12.43
C GLY A 52 4.18 4.28 -11.74
N LEU A 53 4.39 3.69 -10.55
CA LEU A 53 5.67 3.83 -9.84
C LEU A 53 6.84 3.24 -10.62
N ALA A 54 6.68 2.02 -11.15
CA ALA A 54 7.72 1.35 -11.92
C ALA A 54 8.15 2.16 -13.14
N LYS A 55 7.20 2.75 -13.87
CA LYS A 55 7.48 3.61 -15.01
C LYS A 55 8.25 4.86 -14.58
N VAL A 56 7.78 5.58 -13.56
CA VAL A 56 8.43 6.81 -13.08
C VAL A 56 9.86 6.52 -12.58
N VAL A 57 10.05 5.44 -11.81
CA VAL A 57 11.38 5.06 -11.31
C VAL A 57 12.31 4.71 -12.48
N SER A 58 11.85 3.92 -13.45
CA SER A 58 12.67 3.50 -14.59
C SER A 58 13.03 4.66 -15.54
N GLU A 59 12.19 5.69 -15.62
CA GLU A 59 12.47 6.89 -16.43
C GLU A 59 13.37 7.89 -15.70
N ALA A 60 13.31 7.96 -14.37
CA ALA A 60 14.01 8.98 -13.58
C ALA A 60 15.34 8.48 -12.97
N THR A 61 15.64 7.17 -13.05
CA THR A 61 16.85 6.58 -12.48
C THR A 61 17.49 5.58 -13.46
N PRO A 62 18.74 5.14 -13.24
CA PRO A 62 19.34 4.05 -13.99
C PRO A 62 18.76 2.66 -13.64
N VAL A 63 17.84 2.59 -12.68
CA VAL A 63 17.23 1.34 -12.19
C VAL A 63 15.99 1.02 -13.02
N GLN A 64 15.95 -0.15 -13.65
CA GLN A 64 14.76 -0.66 -14.32
C GLN A 64 13.89 -1.37 -13.29
N MET A 65 12.68 -0.85 -13.02
CA MET A 65 11.72 -1.46 -12.10
C MET A 65 10.65 -2.22 -12.88
N ALA A 66 10.53 -3.54 -12.65
CA ALA A 66 9.55 -4.39 -13.29
C ALA A 66 8.43 -4.76 -12.32
N VAL A 67 7.17 -4.68 -12.79
CA VAL A 67 6.01 -5.14 -12.01
C VAL A 67 5.88 -6.64 -12.13
N GLN A 68 5.85 -7.34 -10.99
CA GLN A 68 5.55 -8.76 -10.90
C GLN A 68 4.16 -8.97 -10.29
N PRO A 69 3.16 -9.40 -11.09
CA PRO A 69 1.83 -9.67 -10.58
C PRO A 69 1.77 -11.03 -9.89
N TYR A 70 1.09 -11.06 -8.74
CA TYR A 70 0.81 -12.26 -7.94
C TYR A 70 -0.70 -12.38 -7.71
N ALA A 71 -1.16 -13.55 -7.27
CA ALA A 71 -2.58 -13.76 -6.98
C ALA A 71 -3.12 -12.82 -5.86
N GLY A 72 -2.26 -12.36 -4.97
CA GLY A 72 -2.59 -11.41 -3.91
C GLY A 72 -1.37 -11.06 -3.06
N THR A 73 -1.54 -10.08 -2.16
CA THR A 73 -0.47 -9.63 -1.25
C THR A 73 0.10 -10.78 -0.41
N SER A 74 -0.75 -11.69 0.07
CA SER A 74 -0.34 -12.85 0.86
C SER A 74 0.61 -13.80 0.15
N THR A 75 0.61 -13.82 -1.20
CA THR A 75 1.48 -14.72 -1.99
C THR A 75 2.88 -14.16 -2.22
N PHE A 76 3.07 -12.83 -2.25
CA PHE A 76 4.39 -12.24 -2.42
C PHE A 76 5.04 -11.70 -1.12
N MET A 77 4.28 -11.55 -0.04
CA MET A 77 4.82 -11.12 1.26
C MET A 77 6.00 -11.97 1.75
N PRO A 78 5.97 -13.32 1.68
CA PRO A 78 7.12 -14.14 2.04
C PRO A 78 8.36 -13.82 1.22
N LEU A 79 8.21 -13.61 -0.09
CA LEU A 79 9.33 -13.25 -0.99
C LEU A 79 9.94 -11.91 -0.59
N LEU A 80 9.10 -10.93 -0.29
CA LEU A 80 9.53 -9.62 0.18
C LEU A 80 10.24 -9.74 1.55
N ASN A 81 9.72 -10.56 2.47
CA ASN A 81 10.33 -10.79 3.78
C ASN A 81 11.70 -11.47 3.71
N ASN A 82 11.92 -12.31 2.69
CA ASN A 82 13.16 -13.04 2.48
C ASN A 82 14.18 -12.25 1.63
N GLY A 83 13.79 -11.09 1.07
CA GLY A 83 14.62 -10.30 0.16
C GLY A 83 14.71 -10.87 -1.26
N GLU A 84 13.81 -11.79 -1.63
CA GLU A 84 13.67 -12.35 -2.98
C GLU A 84 12.89 -11.42 -3.92
N LEU A 85 12.21 -10.43 -3.34
CA LEU A 85 11.51 -9.37 -4.03
C LEU A 85 11.94 -8.03 -3.42
N ASP A 86 12.29 -7.06 -4.26
CA ASP A 86 12.88 -5.80 -3.81
C ASP A 86 11.85 -4.87 -3.17
N PHE A 87 10.69 -4.72 -3.81
CA PHE A 87 9.60 -3.84 -3.38
C PHE A 87 8.25 -4.55 -3.44
N GLY A 88 7.28 -4.04 -2.67
CA GLY A 88 5.91 -4.54 -2.68
C GLY A 88 4.89 -3.41 -2.54
N MET A 89 3.83 -3.46 -3.37
CA MET A 89 2.67 -2.61 -3.22
C MET A 89 1.70 -3.27 -2.24
N ASN A 90 1.63 -2.74 -1.03
CA ASN A 90 0.89 -3.31 0.09
C ASN A 90 -0.14 -2.33 0.68
N ASN A 91 -0.78 -2.70 1.77
CA ASN A 91 -1.66 -1.85 2.56
C ASN A 91 -1.36 -1.98 4.06
N PHE A 92 -1.75 -0.98 4.83
CA PHE A 92 -1.38 -0.91 6.24
C PHE A 92 -2.05 -1.97 7.12
N VAL A 93 -3.23 -2.51 6.74
CA VAL A 93 -3.92 -3.54 7.52
C VAL A 93 -3.21 -4.88 7.38
N ASP A 94 -2.93 -5.30 6.14
CA ASP A 94 -2.15 -6.51 5.87
C ASP A 94 -0.77 -6.43 6.52
N MET A 95 -0.14 -5.26 6.41
CA MET A 95 1.17 -5.03 7.01
C MET A 95 1.13 -5.10 8.52
N ALA A 96 0.10 -4.55 9.19
CA ALA A 96 -0.04 -4.66 10.65
C ALA A 96 -0.14 -6.12 11.09
N LEU A 97 -1.02 -6.89 10.42
CA LEU A 97 -1.25 -8.30 10.72
C LEU A 97 0.01 -9.15 10.49
N ALA A 98 0.64 -8.97 9.33
CA ALA A 98 1.80 -9.75 8.93
C ALA A 98 3.06 -9.37 9.74
N TYR A 99 3.30 -8.09 10.00
CA TYR A 99 4.46 -7.62 10.76
C TYR A 99 4.41 -8.06 12.23
N GLN A 100 3.23 -8.00 12.87
CA GLN A 100 3.07 -8.48 14.24
C GLN A 100 2.90 -10.01 14.32
N GLY A 101 2.41 -10.63 13.25
CA GLY A 101 2.21 -12.07 13.16
C GLY A 101 0.98 -12.58 13.91
N PRO A 102 0.58 -13.84 13.66
CA PRO A 102 -0.66 -14.43 14.18
C PRO A 102 -0.69 -14.63 15.69
N GLU A 103 0.46 -14.64 16.35
CA GLU A 103 0.54 -14.81 17.81
C GLU A 103 0.28 -13.50 18.57
N ARG A 104 0.51 -12.34 17.95
CA ARG A 104 0.40 -11.04 18.61
C ARG A 104 -0.81 -10.22 18.20
N LEU A 105 -1.23 -10.31 16.93
CA LEU A 105 -2.37 -9.55 16.42
C LEU A 105 -3.36 -10.48 15.71
N LYS A 106 -4.61 -10.48 16.19
CA LYS A 106 -5.74 -11.17 15.56
C LYS A 106 -6.93 -10.22 15.43
N ILE A 107 -7.57 -10.20 14.27
CA ILE A 107 -8.82 -9.49 14.04
C ILE A 107 -9.93 -10.53 13.98
N SER A 108 -10.93 -10.42 14.87
CA SER A 108 -11.97 -11.42 15.04
C SER A 108 -11.43 -12.86 15.24
N GLY A 109 -10.36 -12.97 16.05
CA GLY A 109 -9.68 -14.26 16.31
C GLY A 109 -8.84 -14.78 15.15
N ARG A 110 -8.75 -14.08 14.02
CA ARG A 110 -8.08 -14.51 12.79
C ARG A 110 -6.89 -13.62 12.45
N ASN A 111 -5.76 -14.24 12.14
CA ASN A 111 -4.65 -13.66 11.39
C ASN A 111 -4.00 -14.74 10.54
N PRO A 112 -4.38 -14.86 9.25
CA PRO A 112 -3.86 -15.91 8.37
C PRO A 112 -2.53 -15.50 7.70
N PHE A 113 -2.01 -14.30 7.98
CA PHE A 113 -0.77 -13.85 7.37
C PHE A 113 0.45 -14.49 8.03
N PRO A 114 1.49 -14.84 7.26
CA PRO A 114 2.76 -15.24 7.84
C PRO A 114 3.39 -14.06 8.62
N HIS A 115 4.22 -14.38 9.61
CA HIS A 115 5.01 -13.36 10.30
C HIS A 115 6.14 -12.85 9.40
N ILE A 116 6.16 -11.55 9.09
CA ILE A 116 7.12 -10.93 8.17
C ILE A 116 7.88 -9.76 8.83
N PRO A 117 8.74 -10.00 9.83
CA PRO A 117 9.41 -8.97 10.62
C PRO A 117 10.44 -8.14 9.83
N ASN A 118 10.84 -8.59 8.64
CA ASN A 118 11.89 -7.95 7.84
C ASN A 118 11.37 -6.87 6.88
N VAL A 119 10.04 -6.74 6.72
CA VAL A 119 9.48 -5.73 5.82
C VAL A 119 9.51 -4.34 6.46
N ARG A 120 9.82 -3.33 5.65
CA ARG A 120 9.92 -1.92 6.04
C ARG A 120 9.09 -1.04 5.12
N LEU A 121 8.56 0.04 5.69
CA LEU A 121 7.83 1.06 4.96
C LEU A 121 8.80 1.95 4.17
N VAL A 122 8.51 2.13 2.89
CA VAL A 122 9.22 3.06 2.01
C VAL A 122 8.44 4.36 1.89
N MET A 123 7.16 4.26 1.51
CA MET A 123 6.26 5.41 1.36
C MET A 123 4.84 5.04 1.80
N ARG A 124 4.18 5.91 2.54
CA ARG A 124 2.72 5.89 2.67
C ARG A 124 2.12 6.41 1.36
N GLY A 125 1.09 5.75 0.87
CA GLY A 125 0.43 6.10 -0.38
C GLY A 125 -0.93 6.76 -0.18
N ALA A 126 -1.75 6.63 -1.21
CA ALA A 126 -3.11 7.13 -1.22
C ALA A 126 -4.06 6.29 -0.35
N PRO A 127 -5.21 6.86 0.07
CA PRO A 127 -6.32 6.07 0.57
C PRO A 127 -6.77 5.06 -0.48
N PHE A 128 -6.99 3.84 -0.05
CA PHE A 128 -7.57 2.79 -0.84
C PHE A 128 -9.03 2.62 -0.43
N LEU A 129 -9.93 2.81 -1.39
CA LEU A 129 -11.37 2.76 -1.15
C LEU A 129 -11.92 1.44 -1.70
N VAL A 130 -12.59 0.69 -0.85
CA VAL A 130 -13.27 -0.55 -1.21
C VAL A 130 -14.75 -0.38 -1.00
N GLY A 131 -15.52 -0.57 -2.07
CA GLY A 131 -16.98 -0.47 -2.04
C GLY A 131 -17.65 -1.81 -2.23
N LEU A 132 -18.75 -1.99 -1.53
CA LEU A 132 -19.69 -3.05 -1.81
C LEU A 132 -20.26 -2.85 -3.22
N LEU A 133 -20.43 -3.94 -3.96
CA LEU A 133 -20.86 -3.91 -5.36
C LEU A 133 -22.02 -4.87 -5.56
N THR A 134 -23.02 -4.40 -6.29
CA THR A 134 -24.18 -5.19 -6.72
C THR A 134 -24.53 -4.85 -8.17
N ARG A 135 -25.40 -5.63 -8.79
CA ARG A 135 -25.93 -5.29 -10.13
C ARG A 135 -26.79 -4.02 -10.06
N LYS A 136 -26.82 -3.25 -11.13
CA LYS A 136 -27.50 -1.96 -11.18
C LYS A 136 -29.01 -2.09 -10.95
N ASP A 137 -29.60 -3.19 -11.40
CA ASP A 137 -31.02 -3.54 -11.26
C ASP A 137 -31.37 -4.20 -9.91
N SER A 138 -30.40 -4.44 -9.05
CA SER A 138 -30.59 -5.06 -7.73
C SER A 138 -31.43 -4.17 -6.78
N PRO A 139 -32.34 -4.76 -5.97
CA PRO A 139 -33.06 -4.02 -4.95
C PRO A 139 -32.21 -3.62 -3.74
N ILE A 140 -30.99 -4.17 -3.60
CA ILE A 140 -30.09 -3.87 -2.48
C ILE A 140 -29.62 -2.40 -2.57
N LYS A 141 -29.92 -1.57 -1.57
CA LYS A 141 -29.56 -0.15 -1.52
C LYS A 141 -28.45 0.14 -0.51
N THR A 142 -28.48 -0.55 0.62
CA THR A 142 -27.56 -0.35 1.76
C THR A 142 -27.04 -1.68 2.27
N ILE A 143 -26.04 -1.63 3.15
CA ILE A 143 -25.52 -2.84 3.82
C ILE A 143 -26.56 -3.56 4.64
N HIS A 144 -27.62 -2.89 5.12
CA HIS A 144 -28.70 -3.53 5.89
C HIS A 144 -29.56 -4.49 5.05
N ASP A 145 -29.59 -4.28 3.71
CA ASP A 145 -30.37 -5.10 2.77
C ASP A 145 -29.69 -6.43 2.43
N VAL A 146 -28.44 -6.64 2.89
CA VAL A 146 -27.67 -7.86 2.52
C VAL A 146 -28.03 -9.08 3.38
N LYS A 147 -28.84 -8.92 4.42
CA LYS A 147 -29.24 -10.03 5.28
C LYS A 147 -29.93 -11.15 4.47
N GLY A 148 -29.41 -12.37 4.59
CA GLY A 148 -29.87 -13.55 3.85
C GLY A 148 -29.48 -13.61 2.38
N LYS A 149 -28.74 -12.61 1.85
CA LYS A 149 -28.24 -12.57 0.47
C LYS A 149 -26.97 -13.38 0.31
N ARG A 150 -26.64 -13.73 -0.95
CA ARG A 150 -25.40 -14.41 -1.32
C ARG A 150 -24.27 -13.39 -1.45
N LEU A 151 -23.28 -13.49 -0.58
CA LEU A 151 -22.10 -12.61 -0.58
C LEU A 151 -20.84 -13.43 -0.87
N THR A 152 -19.90 -12.83 -1.60
CA THR A 152 -18.58 -13.43 -1.78
C THR A 152 -17.81 -13.47 -0.44
N GLY A 153 -17.04 -14.53 -0.23
CA GLY A 153 -16.26 -14.72 1.00
C GLY A 153 -15.09 -15.69 0.81
N GLU A 154 -14.41 -16.02 1.93
CA GLU A 154 -13.21 -16.85 2.06
C GLU A 154 -11.93 -16.23 1.50
N TYR A 155 -11.82 -15.93 0.24
CA TYR A 155 -10.73 -15.23 -0.45
C TYR A 155 -9.30 -15.75 -0.12
N PRO A 156 -9.00 -17.06 -0.33
CA PRO A 156 -7.73 -17.63 0.11
C PRO A 156 -6.49 -17.05 -0.59
N ALA A 157 -6.63 -16.51 -1.80
CA ALA A 157 -5.53 -15.87 -2.52
C ALA A 157 -5.33 -14.38 -2.13
N GLN A 158 -6.39 -13.74 -1.59
CA GLN A 158 -6.39 -12.32 -1.23
C GLN A 158 -7.01 -12.12 0.16
N LEU A 159 -6.26 -12.47 1.19
CA LEU A 159 -6.73 -12.49 2.58
C LEU A 159 -7.27 -11.14 3.08
N ALA A 160 -6.73 -10.01 2.59
CA ALA A 160 -7.22 -8.67 2.87
C ALA A 160 -8.70 -8.48 2.52
N VAL A 161 -9.16 -9.11 1.44
CA VAL A 161 -10.53 -8.97 0.93
C VAL A 161 -11.55 -9.53 1.94
N TRP A 162 -11.16 -10.53 2.73
CA TRP A 162 -11.99 -11.04 3.82
C TRP A 162 -12.25 -9.96 4.89
N TYR A 163 -11.21 -9.22 5.29
CA TYR A 163 -11.33 -8.15 6.29
C TYR A 163 -12.17 -6.99 5.79
N ASN A 164 -12.09 -6.66 4.50
CA ASN A 164 -12.91 -5.61 3.89
C ASN A 164 -14.41 -5.94 4.03
N MET A 165 -14.81 -7.16 3.64
CA MET A 165 -16.21 -7.60 3.76
C MET A 165 -16.61 -7.74 5.24
N PHE A 166 -15.71 -8.27 6.09
CA PHE A 166 -15.96 -8.37 7.53
C PHE A 166 -16.20 -6.99 8.15
N GLY A 167 -15.34 -5.99 7.84
CA GLY A 167 -15.51 -4.62 8.31
C GLY A 167 -16.80 -3.96 7.79
N ALA A 168 -17.14 -4.20 6.53
CA ALA A 168 -18.39 -3.72 5.95
C ALA A 168 -19.62 -4.29 6.69
N LEU A 169 -19.67 -5.59 6.92
CA LEU A 169 -20.75 -6.24 7.70
C LEU A 169 -20.80 -5.70 9.13
N ALA A 170 -19.63 -5.60 9.79
CA ALA A 170 -19.54 -5.11 11.16
C ALA A 170 -20.04 -3.66 11.29
N SER A 171 -19.85 -2.79 10.28
CA SER A 171 -20.38 -1.43 10.30
C SER A 171 -21.90 -1.40 10.56
N ALA A 172 -22.62 -2.35 9.99
CA ALA A 172 -24.08 -2.51 10.15
C ALA A 172 -24.49 -3.41 11.34
N GLY A 173 -23.53 -3.85 12.18
CA GLY A 173 -23.79 -4.81 13.24
C GLY A 173 -24.10 -6.22 12.73
N LEU A 174 -23.78 -6.51 11.47
CA LEU A 174 -23.96 -7.83 10.84
C LEU A 174 -22.68 -8.67 10.96
N THR A 175 -22.86 -9.97 10.80
CA THR A 175 -21.82 -10.99 10.84
C THR A 175 -21.92 -11.92 9.63
N TRP A 176 -20.95 -12.79 9.42
CA TRP A 176 -21.02 -13.84 8.41
C TRP A 176 -22.21 -14.81 8.57
N LYS A 177 -22.80 -14.90 9.78
CA LYS A 177 -23.99 -15.73 10.05
C LYS A 177 -25.27 -15.12 9.47
N ASP A 178 -25.28 -13.83 9.19
CA ASP A 178 -26.44 -13.10 8.66
C ASP A 178 -26.56 -13.21 7.13
N VAL A 179 -25.57 -13.80 6.44
CA VAL A 179 -25.49 -13.86 4.99
C VAL A 179 -25.17 -15.27 4.49
N LYS A 180 -25.39 -15.53 3.20
CA LYS A 180 -25.01 -16.78 2.54
C LYS A 180 -23.65 -16.61 1.87
N VAL A 181 -22.59 -17.13 2.47
CA VAL A 181 -21.23 -17.01 1.96
C VAL A 181 -21.02 -17.88 0.74
N VAL A 182 -20.50 -17.30 -0.34
CA VAL A 182 -20.06 -17.99 -1.55
C VAL A 182 -18.55 -17.84 -1.66
N PRO A 183 -17.79 -18.93 -1.52
CA PRO A 183 -16.33 -18.88 -1.62
C PRO A 183 -15.87 -18.47 -3.00
N VAL A 184 -14.87 -17.54 -3.03
CA VAL A 184 -14.18 -17.11 -4.26
C VAL A 184 -12.69 -16.94 -3.97
N PRO A 185 -11.79 -17.17 -4.94
CA PRO A 185 -10.34 -17.05 -4.72
C PRO A 185 -9.89 -15.64 -4.32
N GLY A 186 -10.43 -14.62 -4.97
CA GLY A 186 -10.05 -13.22 -4.79
C GLY A 186 -11.14 -12.24 -5.22
N ALA A 187 -10.80 -10.94 -5.23
CA ALA A 187 -11.74 -9.88 -5.53
C ALA A 187 -12.21 -9.88 -7.00
N ASN A 188 -11.31 -10.14 -7.95
CA ASN A 188 -11.67 -10.21 -9.37
C ASN A 188 -12.68 -11.33 -9.64
N GLU A 189 -12.44 -12.53 -9.10
CA GLU A 189 -13.33 -13.69 -9.21
C GLU A 189 -14.67 -13.46 -8.47
N GLY A 190 -14.65 -12.59 -7.45
CA GLY A 190 -15.86 -12.11 -6.80
C GLY A 190 -16.73 -11.27 -7.73
N VAL A 191 -16.12 -10.38 -8.53
CA VAL A 191 -16.85 -9.61 -9.55
C VAL A 191 -17.36 -10.53 -10.66
N ASP A 192 -16.57 -11.51 -11.10
CA ASP A 192 -17.03 -12.51 -12.07
C ASP A 192 -18.23 -13.30 -11.56
N ALA A 193 -18.24 -13.67 -10.29
CA ALA A 193 -19.37 -14.33 -9.64
C ALA A 193 -20.64 -13.45 -9.64
N LEU A 194 -20.49 -12.13 -9.46
CA LEU A 194 -21.60 -11.17 -9.55
C LEU A 194 -22.14 -11.07 -11.00
N VAL A 195 -21.25 -10.94 -11.96
CA VAL A 195 -21.60 -10.87 -13.41
C VAL A 195 -22.35 -12.14 -13.83
N GLN A 196 -21.90 -13.30 -13.35
CA GLN A 196 -22.52 -14.61 -13.62
C GLN A 196 -23.81 -14.88 -12.80
N GLY A 197 -24.23 -13.98 -11.91
CA GLY A 197 -25.41 -14.15 -11.07
C GLY A 197 -25.26 -15.21 -9.97
N ARG A 198 -24.06 -15.66 -9.66
CA ARG A 198 -23.79 -16.63 -8.58
C ARG A 198 -23.87 -15.99 -7.19
N VAL A 199 -23.64 -14.68 -7.09
CA VAL A 199 -23.78 -13.89 -5.88
C VAL A 199 -24.63 -12.64 -6.13
N ASP A 200 -25.19 -12.09 -5.06
CA ASP A 200 -25.98 -10.88 -5.07
C ASP A 200 -25.11 -9.65 -4.75
N VAL A 201 -24.05 -9.86 -3.98
CA VAL A 201 -23.12 -8.83 -3.52
C VAL A 201 -21.69 -9.35 -3.56
N THR A 202 -20.80 -8.50 -4.00
CA THR A 202 -19.36 -8.63 -3.86
C THR A 202 -18.77 -7.31 -3.37
N GLN A 203 -17.46 -7.16 -3.41
CA GLN A 203 -16.78 -5.92 -3.16
C GLN A 203 -15.62 -5.74 -4.14
N HIS A 204 -15.27 -4.50 -4.43
CA HIS A 204 -14.06 -4.22 -5.19
C HIS A 204 -13.55 -2.81 -4.92
N ALA A 205 -12.28 -2.59 -5.28
CA ALA A 205 -11.67 -1.27 -5.18
C ALA A 205 -12.28 -0.28 -6.17
N LEU A 206 -12.54 0.93 -5.69
CA LEU A 206 -13.06 2.03 -6.49
C LEU A 206 -12.16 2.30 -7.72
N ASN A 207 -12.79 2.56 -8.87
CA ASN A 207 -12.13 2.86 -10.14
C ASN A 207 -11.23 1.75 -10.72
N SER A 208 -11.36 0.50 -10.26
CA SER A 208 -10.61 -0.61 -10.86
C SER A 208 -11.05 -0.90 -12.30
N ALA A 209 -10.13 -1.43 -13.11
CA ALA A 209 -10.46 -1.87 -14.47
C ALA A 209 -11.51 -3.00 -14.47
N LYS A 210 -11.49 -3.86 -13.44
CA LYS A 210 -12.44 -4.96 -13.29
C LYS A 210 -13.88 -4.51 -13.09
N ILE A 211 -14.10 -3.38 -12.37
CA ILE A 211 -15.45 -2.78 -12.26
C ILE A 211 -15.90 -2.25 -13.60
N ARG A 212 -15.01 -1.63 -14.39
CA ARG A 212 -15.36 -1.11 -15.74
C ARG A 212 -15.82 -2.22 -16.67
N GLU A 213 -15.13 -3.36 -16.64
CA GLU A 213 -15.53 -4.56 -17.38
C GLU A 213 -16.92 -5.06 -16.96
N ALA A 214 -17.17 -5.18 -15.67
CA ALA A 214 -18.47 -5.62 -15.14
C ALA A 214 -19.61 -4.62 -15.44
N ASP A 215 -19.35 -3.31 -15.34
CA ASP A 215 -20.36 -2.28 -15.64
C ASP A 215 -20.74 -2.31 -17.12
N SER A 216 -19.77 -2.48 -18.01
CA SER A 216 -20.02 -2.62 -19.46
C SER A 216 -20.78 -3.90 -19.79
N SER A 217 -20.62 -4.97 -19.01
CA SER A 217 -21.25 -6.28 -19.27
C SER A 217 -22.68 -6.37 -18.78
N VAL A 218 -22.93 -6.03 -17.51
CA VAL A 218 -24.23 -6.25 -16.84
C VAL A 218 -24.78 -5.02 -16.14
N GLY A 219 -24.01 -3.92 -16.10
CA GLY A 219 -24.31 -2.75 -15.27
C GLY A 219 -24.16 -3.09 -13.77
N VAL A 220 -23.27 -2.37 -13.10
CA VAL A 220 -23.04 -2.52 -11.66
C VAL A 220 -23.09 -1.17 -10.95
N ARG A 221 -23.30 -1.18 -9.64
CA ARG A 221 -23.20 -0.01 -8.80
C ARG A 221 -22.67 -0.35 -7.42
N HIS A 222 -21.96 0.62 -6.86
CA HIS A 222 -21.62 0.60 -5.45
C HIS A 222 -22.82 0.98 -4.59
N PHE A 223 -22.83 0.52 -3.34
CA PHE A 223 -23.77 0.93 -2.32
C PHE A 223 -23.07 1.07 -0.96
N SER A 224 -23.68 1.85 -0.07
CA SER A 224 -23.04 2.30 1.16
C SER A 224 -22.91 1.20 2.22
N ILE A 225 -21.76 1.19 2.92
CA ILE A 225 -21.66 0.66 4.28
C ILE A 225 -22.43 1.59 5.25
N ASP A 226 -22.56 1.19 6.52
CA ASP A 226 -23.12 2.09 7.52
C ASP A 226 -22.09 3.17 7.94
N CYS A 227 -22.37 4.42 7.56
CA CYS A 227 -21.55 5.60 7.86
C CYS A 227 -22.12 6.47 9.00
N SER A 228 -23.09 5.97 9.74
CA SER A 228 -23.50 6.63 10.98
C SER A 228 -22.33 6.67 11.98
N PRO A 229 -22.35 7.56 12.98
CA PRO A 229 -21.32 7.55 14.02
C PRO A 229 -21.14 6.18 14.69
N GLU A 230 -22.23 5.44 14.88
CA GLU A 230 -22.22 4.08 15.42
C GLU A 230 -21.64 3.08 14.43
N GLY A 231 -21.95 3.23 13.14
CA GLY A 231 -21.38 2.39 12.07
C GLY A 231 -19.88 2.60 11.93
N GLU A 232 -19.42 3.86 11.95
CA GLU A 232 -17.99 4.18 11.95
C GLU A 232 -17.29 3.58 13.20
N LYS A 233 -17.88 3.74 14.36
CA LYS A 233 -17.32 3.17 15.61
C LYS A 233 -17.16 1.65 15.48
N ARG A 234 -18.19 0.94 15.00
CA ARG A 234 -18.15 -0.52 14.80
C ARG A 234 -17.08 -0.91 13.77
N LEU A 235 -16.98 -0.19 12.65
CA LEU A 235 -15.98 -0.43 11.61
C LEU A 235 -14.56 -0.34 12.19
N ARG A 236 -14.24 0.77 12.87
CA ARG A 236 -12.92 1.01 13.47
C ARG A 236 -12.56 0.00 14.58
N GLN A 237 -13.54 -0.44 15.35
CA GLN A 237 -13.36 -1.48 16.37
C GLN A 237 -13.16 -2.87 15.74
N ALA A 238 -13.86 -3.15 14.63
CA ALA A 238 -13.78 -4.45 13.96
C ALA A 238 -12.43 -4.64 13.25
N VAL A 239 -11.94 -3.61 12.55
CA VAL A 239 -10.67 -3.65 11.82
C VAL A 239 -9.88 -2.36 12.09
N PRO A 240 -8.90 -2.39 12.99
CA PRO A 240 -8.03 -1.25 13.24
C PRO A 240 -7.37 -0.73 11.98
N GLY A 241 -7.40 0.58 11.77
CA GLY A 241 -6.88 1.22 10.54
C GLY A 241 -7.93 1.44 9.45
N TYR A 242 -9.15 0.88 9.59
CA TYR A 242 -10.26 1.21 8.69
C TYR A 242 -10.98 2.48 9.13
N TYR A 243 -11.45 3.23 8.14
CA TYR A 243 -12.31 4.40 8.34
C TYR A 243 -13.32 4.52 7.19
N PRO A 244 -14.50 5.12 7.44
CA PRO A 244 -15.48 5.35 6.37
C PRO A 244 -15.09 6.56 5.55
N ARG A 245 -15.39 6.53 4.25
CA ARG A 245 -15.21 7.67 3.35
C ARG A 245 -16.33 7.77 2.34
N VAL A 246 -17.01 8.91 2.30
CA VAL A 246 -18.08 9.19 1.33
C VAL A 246 -17.47 9.64 0.01
N VAL A 247 -17.88 9.01 -1.08
CA VAL A 247 -17.62 9.37 -2.47
C VAL A 247 -18.90 9.94 -3.07
N LYS A 248 -18.83 11.12 -3.66
CA LYS A 248 -19.98 11.81 -4.23
C LYS A 248 -20.49 11.15 -5.50
N ALA A 249 -21.79 11.19 -5.70
CA ALA A 249 -22.45 10.69 -6.90
C ALA A 249 -21.79 11.21 -8.18
N GLY A 250 -21.59 10.32 -9.15
CA GLY A 250 -21.03 10.67 -10.46
C GLY A 250 -19.53 11.02 -10.49
N THR A 251 -18.85 11.04 -9.34
CA THR A 251 -17.41 11.40 -9.30
C THR A 251 -16.49 10.20 -9.54
N ALA A 252 -17.02 9.01 -9.50
CA ALA A 252 -16.27 7.77 -9.74
C ALA A 252 -17.15 6.71 -10.43
N LEU A 253 -16.51 5.72 -11.02
CA LEU A 253 -17.16 4.63 -11.74
C LEU A 253 -18.12 3.87 -10.81
N ALA A 254 -19.34 3.58 -11.31
CA ALA A 254 -20.39 2.86 -10.59
C ALA A 254 -20.85 3.49 -9.26
N VAL A 255 -20.54 4.77 -9.01
CA VAL A 255 -21.04 5.58 -7.89
C VAL A 255 -22.19 6.43 -8.39
N VAL A 256 -23.41 5.90 -8.30
CA VAL A 256 -24.61 6.53 -8.84
C VAL A 256 -25.33 7.43 -7.84
N GLU A 257 -25.02 7.31 -6.56
CA GLU A 257 -25.48 8.13 -5.45
C GLU A 257 -24.31 8.35 -4.47
N ASP A 258 -24.43 9.29 -3.52
CA ASP A 258 -23.43 9.49 -2.48
C ASP A 258 -23.22 8.17 -1.73
N THR A 259 -22.05 7.59 -1.85
CA THR A 259 -21.78 6.23 -1.38
C THR A 259 -20.64 6.21 -0.38
N CYS A 260 -20.86 5.52 0.73
CA CYS A 260 -19.86 5.33 1.76
C CYS A 260 -19.07 4.04 1.55
N PHE A 261 -17.75 4.17 1.53
CA PHE A 261 -16.77 3.12 1.31
C PHE A 261 -16.00 2.79 2.59
N VAL A 262 -15.50 1.58 2.68
CA VAL A 262 -14.37 1.27 3.57
C VAL A 262 -13.10 1.88 2.96
N ALA A 263 -12.34 2.60 3.78
CA ALA A 263 -11.06 3.18 3.38
C ALA A 263 -9.93 2.73 4.31
N TYR A 264 -8.73 2.59 3.75
CA TYR A 264 -7.45 2.38 4.43
C TYR A 264 -6.31 2.77 3.49
N ASP A 265 -5.09 2.94 3.99
CA ASP A 265 -4.01 3.45 3.15
C ASP A 265 -3.18 2.35 2.49
N ILE A 266 -2.79 2.63 1.25
CA ILE A 266 -1.80 1.83 0.49
C ILE A 266 -0.40 2.23 0.98
N CYS A 267 0.58 1.35 0.79
CA CYS A 267 1.98 1.63 1.06
C CYS A 267 2.92 0.93 0.07
N LEU A 268 4.04 1.59 -0.21
CA LEU A 268 5.20 0.96 -0.82
C LEU A 268 6.11 0.43 0.27
N THR A 269 6.52 -0.80 0.15
CA THR A 269 7.35 -1.51 1.14
C THR A 269 8.58 -2.12 0.49
N SER A 270 9.61 -2.43 1.30
CA SER A 270 10.83 -3.11 0.88
C SER A 270 11.36 -4.02 2.00
N HIS A 271 12.33 -4.87 1.69
CA HIS A 271 13.05 -5.66 2.70
C HIS A 271 14.00 -4.76 3.50
N ARG A 272 14.16 -5.05 4.81
CA ARG A 272 15.01 -4.24 5.72
C ARG A 272 16.48 -4.16 5.31
N ALA A 273 16.99 -5.13 4.54
CA ALA A 273 18.37 -5.18 4.06
C ALA A 273 18.52 -4.65 2.61
N ALA A 274 17.47 -4.09 2.02
CA ALA A 274 17.62 -3.38 0.75
C ALA A 274 18.63 -2.23 0.94
N PRO A 275 19.49 -1.93 -0.06
CA PRO A 275 20.43 -0.84 0.07
C PRO A 275 19.73 0.51 0.31
N ASP A 276 20.18 1.26 1.32
CA ASP A 276 19.59 2.57 1.67
C ASP A 276 19.57 3.53 0.48
N ALA A 277 20.62 3.54 -0.34
CA ALA A 277 20.70 4.35 -1.53
C ALA A 277 19.68 3.96 -2.60
N LEU A 278 19.37 2.67 -2.75
CA LEU A 278 18.31 2.21 -3.66
C LEU A 278 16.95 2.73 -3.20
N VAL A 279 16.63 2.55 -1.93
CA VAL A 279 15.36 3.01 -1.36
C VAL A 279 15.23 4.54 -1.47
N ALA A 280 16.28 5.29 -1.13
CA ALA A 280 16.30 6.74 -1.27
C ALA A 280 16.15 7.19 -2.74
N ALA A 281 16.80 6.51 -3.69
CA ALA A 281 16.68 6.81 -5.11
C ALA A 281 15.26 6.56 -5.65
N VAL A 282 14.61 5.48 -5.23
CA VAL A 282 13.21 5.17 -5.59
C VAL A 282 12.27 6.24 -5.03
N ILE A 283 12.43 6.62 -3.74
CA ILE A 283 11.61 7.68 -3.14
C ILE A 283 11.83 9.00 -3.89
N LYS A 284 13.08 9.37 -4.14
CA LYS A 284 13.42 10.60 -4.84
C LYS A 284 12.81 10.65 -6.25
N ALA A 285 12.90 9.55 -7.00
CA ALA A 285 12.31 9.46 -8.33
C ALA A 285 10.80 9.73 -8.32
N VAL A 286 10.08 9.10 -7.37
CA VAL A 286 8.64 9.31 -7.19
C VAL A 286 8.35 10.73 -6.71
N TRP A 287 9.09 11.23 -5.73
CA TRP A 287 8.93 12.56 -5.14
C TRP A 287 9.09 13.68 -6.17
N ASP A 288 10.13 13.61 -6.99
CA ASP A 288 10.44 14.63 -7.99
C ASP A 288 9.47 14.60 -9.19
N ASN A 289 8.76 13.48 -9.38
CA ASN A 289 7.87 13.27 -10.53
C ASN A 289 6.43 12.92 -10.12
N ILE A 290 6.01 13.27 -8.90
CA ILE A 290 4.71 12.90 -8.35
C ILE A 290 3.53 13.37 -9.22
N GLU A 291 3.70 14.47 -9.93
CA GLU A 291 2.71 15.06 -10.85
C GLU A 291 2.50 14.22 -12.13
N LYS A 292 3.41 13.30 -12.43
CA LYS A 292 3.31 12.39 -13.58
C LYS A 292 2.48 11.13 -13.26
N LEU A 293 2.14 10.90 -11.99
CA LEU A 293 1.46 9.68 -11.54
C LEU A 293 -0.07 9.66 -11.80
N PRO A 294 -0.83 10.77 -11.65
CA PRO A 294 -2.28 10.74 -11.79
C PRO A 294 -2.85 10.13 -13.08
N PRO A 295 -2.19 10.22 -14.26
CA PRO A 295 -2.67 9.58 -15.48
C PRO A 295 -2.74 8.04 -15.42
N PHE A 296 -1.95 7.40 -14.53
CA PHE A 296 -1.97 5.93 -14.38
C PHE A 296 -3.18 5.43 -13.59
N HIS A 297 -3.59 6.18 -12.56
CA HIS A 297 -4.79 5.89 -11.78
C HIS A 297 -5.23 7.11 -10.96
N PRO A 298 -6.57 7.36 -10.82
CA PRO A 298 -7.08 8.51 -10.06
C PRO A 298 -6.63 8.57 -8.60
N ALA A 299 -6.35 7.43 -7.94
CA ALA A 299 -5.85 7.39 -6.58
C ALA A 299 -4.53 8.16 -6.40
N PHE A 300 -3.71 8.28 -7.44
CA PHE A 300 -2.49 9.07 -7.37
C PHE A 300 -2.69 10.57 -7.13
N LYS A 301 -3.90 11.10 -7.35
CA LYS A 301 -4.23 12.48 -6.96
C LYS A 301 -4.09 12.71 -5.45
N GLU A 302 -4.20 11.64 -4.65
CA GLU A 302 -4.03 11.68 -3.20
C GLU A 302 -2.67 11.10 -2.73
N TRP A 303 -1.80 10.70 -3.64
CA TRP A 303 -0.42 10.31 -3.33
C TRP A 303 0.44 11.57 -3.39
N THR A 304 0.40 12.37 -2.33
CA THR A 304 1.05 13.69 -2.30
C THR A 304 2.29 13.69 -1.41
N ARG A 305 3.16 14.70 -1.58
CA ARG A 305 4.39 14.84 -0.78
C ARG A 305 4.10 14.93 0.71
N GLU A 306 2.98 15.53 1.09
CA GLU A 306 2.58 15.68 2.49
C GLU A 306 2.12 14.36 3.12
N ARG A 307 1.67 13.40 2.29
CA ARG A 307 1.15 12.11 2.76
C ARG A 307 2.19 11.00 2.84
N VAL A 308 3.29 11.10 2.09
CA VAL A 308 4.24 9.97 1.94
C VAL A 308 4.94 9.58 3.22
N VAL A 309 4.91 10.43 4.24
CA VAL A 309 5.46 10.17 5.57
C VAL A 309 4.48 10.61 6.66
N ASP A 310 4.27 9.77 7.67
CA ASP A 310 3.31 9.99 8.74
C ASP A 310 3.68 9.15 9.98
N PRO A 311 3.50 9.62 11.21
CA PRO A 311 3.75 8.84 12.42
C PRO A 311 2.70 7.75 12.67
N ASP A 312 1.50 7.88 12.08
CA ASP A 312 0.42 6.88 12.21
C ASP A 312 0.55 5.80 11.13
N VAL A 313 1.54 4.94 11.31
CA VAL A 313 1.86 3.81 10.42
C VAL A 313 1.95 2.51 11.21
N THR A 314 1.84 1.37 10.52
CA THR A 314 1.71 0.05 11.13
C THR A 314 2.98 -0.79 11.10
N ILE A 315 3.98 -0.38 10.33
CA ILE A 315 5.30 -1.01 10.23
C ILE A 315 6.40 0.06 10.27
N PRO A 316 7.62 -0.26 10.74
CA PRO A 316 8.70 0.71 10.80
C PRO A 316 9.19 1.10 9.40
N TYR A 317 9.62 2.34 9.27
CA TYR A 317 10.26 2.85 8.05
C TYR A 317 11.61 2.21 7.78
N HIS A 318 11.96 2.12 6.49
CA HIS A 318 13.29 1.72 6.02
C HIS A 318 14.33 2.81 6.36
N PRO A 319 15.58 2.46 6.75
CA PRO A 319 16.62 3.47 7.04
C PRO A 319 16.84 4.46 5.90
N GLY A 320 16.92 4.00 4.65
CA GLY A 320 17.04 4.88 3.48
C GLY A 320 15.84 5.82 3.30
N ALA A 321 14.63 5.41 3.68
CA ALA A 321 13.47 6.28 3.69
C ALA A 321 13.58 7.35 4.79
N ILE A 322 14.00 6.96 5.99
CA ILE A 322 14.21 7.88 7.12
C ILE A 322 15.23 8.96 6.74
N SER A 323 16.35 8.57 6.14
CA SER A 323 17.39 9.51 5.68
C SER A 323 16.83 10.53 4.69
N PHE A 324 16.11 10.04 3.67
CA PHE A 324 15.48 10.92 2.68
C PHE A 324 14.49 11.91 3.33
N TYR A 325 13.59 11.43 4.19
CA TYR A 325 12.58 12.30 4.83
C TYR A 325 13.19 13.29 5.82
N LYS A 326 14.31 12.96 6.47
CA LYS A 326 15.10 13.90 7.28
C LYS A 326 15.71 15.01 6.42
N GLU A 327 16.28 14.70 5.28
CA GLU A 327 16.81 15.67 4.30
C GLU A 327 15.70 16.61 3.81
N GLN A 328 14.48 16.09 3.57
CA GLN A 328 13.33 16.90 3.20
C GLN A 328 12.69 17.66 4.38
N LYS A 329 13.22 17.54 5.61
CA LYS A 329 12.71 18.18 6.84
C LYS A 329 11.27 17.74 7.21
N LEU A 330 10.87 16.54 6.80
CA LEU A 330 9.56 15.97 7.08
C LEU A 330 9.55 15.00 8.26
N TRP A 331 10.71 14.59 8.73
CA TRP A 331 10.85 13.66 9.84
C TRP A 331 10.80 14.37 11.19
N SER A 332 9.78 14.08 11.99
CA SER A 332 9.52 14.71 13.29
C SER A 332 9.88 13.78 14.47
N THR A 333 9.94 14.34 15.68
CA THR A 333 10.10 13.57 16.93
C THR A 333 9.01 12.51 17.10
N LYS A 334 7.76 12.79 16.70
CA LYS A 334 6.67 11.80 16.73
C LYS A 334 6.96 10.60 15.83
N MET A 335 7.67 10.80 14.74
CA MET A 335 8.09 9.71 13.84
C MET A 335 9.21 8.87 14.46
N ASP A 336 10.16 9.48 15.18
CA ASP A 336 11.16 8.72 15.93
C ASP A 336 10.50 7.85 17.02
N GLU A 337 9.50 8.39 17.73
CA GLU A 337 8.72 7.64 18.74
C GLU A 337 7.96 6.48 18.10
N ALA A 338 7.28 6.71 16.96
CA ALA A 338 6.57 5.69 16.21
C ALA A 338 7.54 4.59 15.71
N GLN A 339 8.67 5.00 15.14
CA GLN A 339 9.71 4.08 14.66
C GLN A 339 10.23 3.18 15.79
N LYS A 340 10.57 3.76 16.94
CA LYS A 340 11.04 3.02 18.12
C LYS A 340 9.98 2.03 18.62
N ARG A 341 8.73 2.48 18.76
CA ARG A 341 7.60 1.64 19.18
C ARG A 341 7.39 0.45 18.24
N LEU A 342 7.43 0.70 16.92
CA LEU A 342 7.20 -0.35 15.91
C LEU A 342 8.36 -1.36 15.84
N LEU A 343 9.61 -0.89 15.94
CA LEU A 343 10.76 -1.79 16.00
C LEU A 343 10.73 -2.70 17.24
N ALA A 344 10.23 -2.19 18.37
CA ALA A 344 10.11 -2.98 19.61
C ALA A 344 9.07 -4.12 19.51
N LEU A 345 8.20 -4.14 18.49
CA LEU A 345 7.28 -5.24 18.24
C LEU A 345 8.02 -6.49 17.69
N ASN A 346 9.19 -6.31 17.08
CA ASN A 346 10.03 -7.39 16.55
C ASN A 346 11.50 -7.06 16.82
N PRO A 347 11.98 -7.28 18.05
CA PRO A 347 13.34 -6.98 18.50
C PRO A 347 14.40 -7.83 17.80
#